data_1f0807997b9de1da3e37f7e36252312b
#
_entry.id   1f0807997b9de1da3e37f7e36252312b
#
_cell.length_a   1.000
_cell.length_b   1.000
_cell.length_c   1.000
_cell.angle_alpha   90.00
_cell.angle_beta   90.00
_cell.angle_gamma   90.00
#
_symmetry.space_group_name_H-M   'P 1'
#
loop_
_entity.id
_entity.type
_entity.pdbx_description
1 polymer ?
#
loop_
_entity_poly.entity_id
_entity_poly.type
_entity_poly.pdbx_seq_one_letter_code
_entity_poly.pdbx_strand_id
1 'polypeptide(L)'
;MLFIDTWGWLTLRDRREARHKDVKTFYQEVQKQKGRIYTTDYVLDETYTLLFKRLPYSVARESVERLNEAVLNGYLAIEWITPEQFEEAKKLRMKYQDKPRISFTDLTSIVVMNKLKIVNILTEDAQFI
;
A
#
# COMPACT_ATOMS: atom_id res chain seq x y z
N MET A 1 -6.44 10.93 -6.26
CA MET A 1 -6.10 10.11 -5.09
C MET A 1 -5.67 8.72 -5.52
N LEU A 2 -4.58 8.25 -4.97
CA LEU A 2 -4.03 6.94 -5.27
C LEU A 2 -3.75 6.20 -3.96
N PHE A 3 -4.20 4.96 -3.85
CA PHE A 3 -3.84 4.08 -2.76
C PHE A 3 -2.73 3.13 -3.22
N ILE A 4 -1.69 2.95 -2.42
CA ILE A 4 -0.61 2.02 -2.73
C ILE A 4 -0.61 0.90 -1.70
N ASP A 5 -0.70 -0.34 -2.18
CA ASP A 5 -0.63 -1.53 -1.34
C ASP A 5 0.81 -2.05 -1.21
N THR A 6 0.96 -3.17 -0.52
CA THR A 6 2.27 -3.78 -0.29
C THR A 6 3.02 -4.08 -1.58
N TRP A 7 2.34 -4.65 -2.59
CA TRP A 7 2.97 -4.95 -3.87
C TRP A 7 3.53 -3.69 -4.52
N GLY A 8 2.76 -2.60 -4.48
CA GLY A 8 3.17 -1.32 -5.06
C GLY A 8 4.45 -0.79 -4.41
N TRP A 9 4.50 -0.78 -3.08
CA TRP A 9 5.68 -0.32 -2.35
C TRP A 9 6.91 -1.20 -2.62
N LEU A 10 6.74 -2.53 -2.58
CA LEU A 10 7.84 -3.47 -2.83
C LEU A 10 8.38 -3.30 -4.24
N THR A 11 7.50 -3.21 -5.23
CA THR A 11 7.89 -3.05 -6.63
C THR A 11 8.60 -1.72 -6.86
N LEU A 12 8.17 -0.67 -6.19
CA LEU A 12 8.81 0.64 -6.25
C LEU A 12 10.25 0.61 -5.72
N ARG A 13 10.53 -0.21 -4.71
CA ARG A 13 11.82 -0.21 -4.03
C ARG A 13 12.75 -1.35 -4.44
N ASP A 14 12.25 -2.40 -5.07
CA ASP A 14 13.05 -3.55 -5.48
C ASP A 14 13.31 -3.53 -6.98
N ARG A 15 14.54 -3.20 -7.37
CA ARG A 15 14.97 -3.10 -8.77
C ARG A 15 14.85 -4.41 -9.53
N ARG A 16 14.81 -5.54 -8.83
CA ARG A 16 14.73 -6.87 -9.44
C ARG A 16 13.32 -7.22 -9.91
N GLU A 17 12.33 -6.46 -9.44
CA GLU A 17 10.95 -6.68 -9.85
C GLU A 17 10.75 -6.30 -11.32
N ALA A 18 10.05 -7.17 -12.06
CA ALA A 18 9.84 -6.98 -13.50
C ALA A 18 9.15 -5.65 -13.81
N ARG A 19 8.25 -5.20 -12.95
CA ARG A 19 7.49 -3.98 -13.14
C ARG A 19 8.05 -2.77 -12.40
N HIS A 20 9.27 -2.89 -11.88
CA HIS A 20 9.90 -1.81 -11.10
C HIS A 20 9.91 -0.48 -11.85
N LYS A 21 10.38 -0.50 -13.10
CA LYS A 21 10.52 0.72 -13.90
C LYS A 21 9.18 1.40 -14.15
N ASP A 22 8.15 0.60 -14.48
CA ASP A 22 6.81 1.10 -14.74
C ASP A 22 6.20 1.74 -13.48
N VAL A 23 6.33 1.08 -12.34
CA VAL A 23 5.81 1.57 -11.07
C VAL A 23 6.53 2.84 -10.65
N LYS A 24 7.85 2.89 -10.81
CA LYS A 24 8.65 4.07 -10.48
C LYS A 24 8.22 5.27 -11.31
N THR A 25 8.06 5.08 -12.62
CA THR A 25 7.62 6.14 -13.53
C THR A 25 6.24 6.64 -13.15
N PHE A 26 5.31 5.72 -12.87
CA PHE A 26 3.95 6.08 -12.48
C PHE A 26 3.93 6.87 -11.16
N TYR A 27 4.69 6.42 -10.17
CA TYR A 27 4.79 7.09 -8.86
C TYR A 27 5.32 8.52 -9.04
N GLN A 28 6.36 8.69 -9.84
CA GLN A 28 6.94 10.01 -10.12
C GLN A 28 5.94 10.92 -10.83
N GLU A 29 5.15 10.39 -11.76
CA GLU A 29 4.11 11.16 -12.45
C GLU A 29 3.03 11.64 -11.47
N VAL A 30 2.60 10.78 -10.56
CA VAL A 30 1.60 11.16 -9.55
C VAL A 30 2.14 12.27 -8.65
N GLN A 31 3.41 12.17 -8.23
CA GLN A 31 4.04 13.22 -7.42
C GLN A 31 4.14 14.54 -8.18
N LYS A 32 4.51 14.49 -9.44
CA LYS A 32 4.63 15.66 -10.31
C LYS A 32 3.32 16.41 -10.44
N GLN A 33 2.22 15.67 -10.55
CA GLN A 33 0.88 16.23 -10.66
C GLN A 33 0.28 16.62 -9.32
N LYS A 34 1.08 16.52 -8.24
CA LYS A 34 0.66 16.79 -6.86
C LYS A 34 -0.55 15.93 -6.44
N GLY A 35 -0.62 14.71 -6.96
CA GLY A 35 -1.63 13.75 -6.57
C GLY A 35 -1.44 13.31 -5.13
N ARG A 36 -2.55 13.04 -4.45
CA ARG A 36 -2.50 12.54 -3.08
C ARG A 36 -2.32 11.03 -3.07
N ILE A 37 -1.36 10.57 -2.26
CA ILE A 37 -1.04 9.16 -2.10
C ILE A 37 -1.38 8.73 -0.69
N TYR A 38 -2.05 7.59 -0.56
CA TYR A 38 -2.52 7.02 0.70
C TYR A 38 -2.02 5.60 0.87
N THR A 39 -1.76 5.23 2.11
CA THR A 39 -1.52 3.86 2.52
C THR A 39 -2.05 3.69 3.94
N THR A 40 -1.87 2.51 4.53
CA THR A 40 -2.28 2.27 5.92
C THR A 40 -1.14 1.72 6.75
N ASP A 41 -1.30 1.75 8.07
CA ASP A 41 -0.38 1.10 9.00
C ASP A 41 -0.29 -0.40 8.76
N TYR A 42 -1.40 -1.06 8.41
CA TYR A 42 -1.41 -2.49 8.10
C TYR A 42 -0.59 -2.82 6.85
N VAL A 43 -0.75 -2.01 5.80
CA VAL A 43 0.07 -2.15 4.58
C VAL A 43 1.54 -1.93 4.90
N LEU A 44 1.86 -0.92 5.70
CA LEU A 44 3.25 -0.62 6.06
C LEU A 44 3.87 -1.71 6.93
N ASP A 45 3.10 -2.31 7.85
CA ASP A 45 3.58 -3.44 8.64
C ASP A 45 4.06 -4.58 7.73
N GLU A 46 3.22 -4.98 6.79
CA GLU A 46 3.56 -6.03 5.82
C GLU A 46 4.72 -5.60 4.92
N THR A 47 4.70 -4.36 4.46
CA THR A 47 5.74 -3.81 3.58
C THR A 47 7.10 -3.81 4.28
N TYR A 48 7.17 -3.32 5.50
CA TYR A 48 8.43 -3.26 6.24
C TYR A 48 8.99 -4.66 6.50
N THR A 49 8.13 -5.59 6.88
CA THR A 49 8.55 -6.98 7.08
C THR A 49 9.20 -7.53 5.80
N LEU A 50 8.56 -7.34 4.66
CA LEU A 50 9.05 -7.89 3.40
C LEU A 50 10.26 -7.14 2.85
N LEU A 51 10.36 -5.84 3.05
CA LEU A 51 11.54 -5.08 2.65
C LEU A 51 12.80 -5.61 3.33
N PHE A 52 12.76 -5.77 4.66
CA PHE A 52 13.92 -6.25 5.42
C PHE A 52 14.21 -7.73 5.16
N LYS A 53 13.21 -8.49 4.74
CA LYS A 53 13.39 -9.91 4.39
C LYS A 53 14.03 -10.11 3.03
N ARG A 54 13.69 -9.24 2.05
CA ARG A 54 14.06 -9.42 0.65
C ARG A 54 15.27 -8.60 0.20
N LEU A 55 15.51 -7.46 0.83
CA LEU A 55 16.55 -6.52 0.40
C LEU A 55 17.69 -6.47 1.40
N PRO A 56 18.90 -6.05 0.97
CA PRO A 56 19.97 -5.75 1.90
C PRO A 56 19.49 -4.72 2.94
N TYR A 57 19.99 -4.84 4.16
CA TYR A 57 19.57 -3.99 5.27
C TYR A 57 19.64 -2.50 4.93
N SER A 58 20.73 -2.05 4.31
CA SER A 58 20.89 -0.63 3.97
C SER A 58 19.83 -0.14 3.00
N VAL A 59 19.43 -0.97 2.04
CA VAL A 59 18.41 -0.61 1.04
C VAL A 59 17.03 -0.61 1.70
N ALA A 60 16.73 -1.59 2.53
CA ALA A 60 15.47 -1.64 3.28
C ALA A 60 15.34 -0.44 4.21
N ARG A 61 16.40 -0.10 4.93
CA ARG A 61 16.44 1.05 5.82
C ARG A 61 16.19 2.36 5.05
N GLU A 62 16.87 2.53 3.93
CA GLU A 62 16.67 3.70 3.08
C GLU A 62 15.22 3.81 2.61
N SER A 63 14.60 2.67 2.27
CA SER A 63 13.20 2.64 1.85
C SER A 63 12.27 3.14 2.94
N VAL A 64 12.48 2.73 4.19
CA VAL A 64 11.71 3.21 5.33
C VAL A 64 11.91 4.71 5.52
N GLU A 65 13.15 5.18 5.43
CA GLU A 65 13.47 6.60 5.56
C GLU A 65 12.79 7.45 4.49
N ARG A 66 12.76 6.97 3.25
CA ARG A 66 12.08 7.65 2.14
C ARG A 66 10.58 7.74 2.37
N LEU A 67 9.96 6.69 2.89
CA LEU A 67 8.54 6.73 3.24
C LEU A 67 8.27 7.74 4.36
N ASN A 68 9.13 7.78 5.37
CA ASN A 68 9.01 8.76 6.46
C ASN A 68 9.11 10.19 5.92
N GLU A 69 10.06 10.45 5.03
CA GLU A 69 10.21 11.76 4.40
C GLU A 69 8.96 12.16 3.62
N ALA A 70 8.38 11.21 2.87
CA ALA A 70 7.16 11.47 2.11
C ALA A 70 6.00 11.87 3.01
N VAL A 71 5.89 11.24 4.18
CA VAL A 71 4.87 11.61 5.18
C VAL A 71 5.14 13.02 5.73
N LEU A 72 6.37 13.30 6.12
CA LEU A 72 6.75 14.61 6.68
C LEU A 72 6.53 15.74 5.68
N ASN A 73 6.76 15.47 4.39
CA ASN A 73 6.62 16.46 3.32
C ASN A 73 5.19 16.56 2.78
N GLY A 74 4.26 15.79 3.33
CA GLY A 74 2.85 15.85 2.93
C GLY A 74 2.52 15.13 1.62
N TYR A 75 3.45 14.35 1.08
CA TYR A 75 3.20 13.58 -0.16
C TYR A 75 2.47 12.28 0.08
N LEU A 76 2.58 11.72 1.29
CA LEU A 76 1.98 10.45 1.67
C LEU A 76 1.17 10.61 2.94
N ALA A 77 -0.08 10.17 2.92
CA ALA A 77 -0.93 10.12 4.10
C ALA A 77 -1.06 8.67 4.58
N ILE A 78 -0.75 8.45 5.85
CA ILE A 78 -0.97 7.15 6.47
C ILE A 78 -2.33 7.19 7.16
N GLU A 79 -3.24 6.32 6.71
CA GLU A 79 -4.54 6.13 7.34
C GLU A 79 -4.41 4.99 8.34
N TRP A 80 -4.50 5.30 9.61
CA TRP A 80 -4.41 4.31 10.68
C TRP A 80 -5.73 3.57 10.81
N ILE A 81 -5.66 2.25 10.84
CA ILE A 81 -6.85 1.40 10.93
C ILE A 81 -7.46 1.56 12.32
N THR A 82 -8.71 2.02 12.36
CA THR A 82 -9.45 2.18 13.60
C THR A 82 -10.09 0.86 14.02
N PRO A 83 -10.50 0.73 15.31
CA PRO A 83 -11.24 -0.46 15.74
C PRO A 83 -12.50 -0.70 14.90
N GLU A 84 -13.22 0.35 14.52
CA GLU A 84 -14.41 0.24 13.69
C GLU A 84 -14.07 -0.31 12.30
N GLN A 85 -12.99 0.15 11.71
CA GLN A 85 -12.54 -0.33 10.40
C GLN A 85 -12.08 -1.78 10.47
N PHE A 86 -11.43 -2.15 11.56
CA PHE A 86 -11.04 -3.54 11.81
C PHE A 86 -12.27 -4.45 11.83
N GLU A 87 -13.32 -4.05 12.54
CA GLU A 87 -14.56 -4.82 12.60
C GLU A 87 -15.26 -4.91 11.24
N GLU A 88 -15.24 -3.82 10.46
CA GLU A 88 -15.76 -3.86 9.09
C GLU A 88 -15.00 -4.85 8.21
N ALA A 89 -13.68 -4.87 8.33
CA ALA A 89 -12.84 -5.82 7.59
C ALA A 89 -13.16 -7.26 7.96
N LYS A 90 -13.45 -7.53 9.24
CA LYS A 90 -13.88 -8.86 9.69
C LYS A 90 -15.18 -9.26 9.02
N LYS A 91 -16.13 -8.35 8.91
CA LYS A 91 -17.41 -8.63 8.21
C LYS A 91 -17.17 -8.96 6.74
N LEU A 92 -16.28 -8.24 6.09
CA LEU A 92 -15.91 -8.52 4.70
C LEU A 92 -15.27 -9.90 4.57
N ARG A 93 -14.42 -10.30 5.52
CA ARG A 93 -13.81 -11.63 5.50
C ARG A 93 -14.87 -12.73 5.54
N MET A 94 -15.87 -12.55 6.38
CA MET A 94 -16.96 -13.52 6.48
C MET A 94 -17.85 -13.55 5.23
N LYS A 95 -18.00 -12.39 4.57
CA LYS A 95 -18.79 -12.28 3.34
C LYS A 95 -18.09 -12.92 2.14
N TYR A 96 -16.79 -12.77 2.00
CA TYR A 96 -16.05 -13.23 0.82
C TYR A 96 -15.43 -14.61 1.05
N GLN A 97 -16.27 -15.62 1.25
CA GLN A 97 -15.84 -17.01 1.42
C GLN A 97 -15.17 -17.57 0.16
N ASP A 98 -15.59 -17.08 -0.99
CA ASP A 98 -15.12 -17.52 -2.31
C ASP A 98 -13.77 -16.92 -2.72
N LYS A 99 -13.18 -16.06 -1.87
CA LYS A 99 -11.92 -15.39 -2.16
C LYS A 99 -10.91 -15.58 -1.02
N PRO A 100 -10.47 -16.84 -0.78
CA PRO A 100 -9.60 -17.13 0.38
C PRO A 100 -8.21 -16.50 0.29
N ARG A 101 -7.77 -16.07 -0.90
CA ARG A 101 -6.44 -15.47 -1.10
C ARG A 101 -6.37 -13.99 -0.76
N ILE A 102 -7.52 -13.33 -0.59
CA ILE A 102 -7.52 -11.94 -0.15
C ILE A 102 -7.08 -11.91 1.31
N SER A 103 -6.00 -11.21 1.60
CA SER A 103 -5.49 -11.09 2.96
C SER A 103 -6.36 -10.16 3.79
N PHE A 104 -6.24 -10.26 5.12
CA PHE A 104 -6.93 -9.34 6.00
C PHE A 104 -6.45 -7.90 5.78
N THR A 105 -5.16 -7.72 5.50
CA THR A 105 -4.63 -6.41 5.14
C THR A 105 -5.34 -5.83 3.92
N ASP A 106 -5.57 -6.66 2.88
CA ASP A 106 -6.31 -6.22 1.69
C ASP A 106 -7.72 -5.75 2.06
N LEU A 107 -8.39 -6.47 2.95
CA LEU A 107 -9.73 -6.11 3.37
C LEU A 107 -9.75 -4.79 4.15
N THR A 108 -8.76 -4.55 5.01
CA THR A 108 -8.64 -3.26 5.70
C THR A 108 -8.41 -2.12 4.69
N SER A 109 -7.63 -2.38 3.65
CA SER A 109 -7.41 -1.39 2.59
C SER A 109 -8.69 -1.06 1.84
N ILE A 110 -9.50 -2.07 1.53
CA ILE A 110 -10.82 -1.86 0.89
C ILE A 110 -11.71 -0.98 1.76
N VAL A 111 -11.76 -1.23 3.07
CA VAL A 111 -12.55 -0.42 4.00
C VAL A 111 -12.11 1.04 3.96
N VAL A 112 -10.80 1.30 4.02
CA VAL A 112 -10.25 2.66 3.98
C VAL A 112 -10.54 3.33 2.64
N MET A 113 -10.34 2.62 1.53
CA MET A 113 -10.60 3.17 0.20
C MET A 113 -12.07 3.56 0.04
N ASN A 114 -12.98 2.72 0.52
CA ASN A 114 -14.41 3.03 0.47
C ASN A 114 -14.76 4.26 1.29
N LYS A 115 -14.19 4.38 2.49
CA LYS A 115 -14.41 5.54 3.36
C LYS A 115 -13.93 6.83 2.72
N LEU A 116 -12.75 6.82 2.11
CA LEU A 116 -12.14 8.00 1.50
C LEU A 116 -12.56 8.19 0.04
N LYS A 117 -13.37 7.28 -0.50
CA LYS A 117 -13.81 7.30 -1.91
C LYS A 117 -12.64 7.26 -2.89
N ILE A 118 -11.60 6.52 -2.54
CA ILE A 118 -10.46 6.30 -3.43
C ILE A 118 -10.81 5.15 -4.36
N VAL A 119 -10.69 5.37 -5.67
CA VAL A 119 -10.99 4.35 -6.68
C VAL A 119 -9.76 3.83 -7.40
N ASN A 120 -8.62 4.52 -7.27
CA ASN A 120 -7.38 4.12 -7.93
C ASN A 120 -6.44 3.45 -6.92
N ILE A 121 -5.98 2.25 -7.27
CA ILE A 121 -5.05 1.50 -6.44
C ILE A 121 -3.90 0.95 -7.27
N LEU A 122 -2.69 1.06 -6.74
CA LEU A 122 -1.50 0.45 -7.34
C LEU A 122 -1.30 -0.92 -6.70
N THR A 123 -1.74 -1.95 -7.39
CA THR A 123 -1.69 -3.34 -6.93
C THR A 123 -1.53 -4.30 -8.11
N GLU A 124 -1.00 -5.49 -7.82
CA GLU A 124 -0.94 -6.57 -8.81
C GLU A 124 -2.25 -7.37 -8.86
N ASP A 125 -2.98 -7.42 -7.76
CA ASP A 125 -4.13 -8.31 -7.60
C ASP A 125 -5.41 -7.67 -8.14
N ALA A 126 -5.91 -8.18 -9.28
CA ALA A 126 -7.14 -7.71 -9.90
C ALA A 126 -8.39 -7.92 -9.04
N GLN A 127 -8.36 -8.84 -8.06
CA GLN A 127 -9.49 -9.05 -7.14
C GLN A 127 -9.69 -7.86 -6.20
N PHE A 128 -8.67 -7.06 -6.05
CA PHE A 128 -8.66 -5.91 -5.15
C PHE A 128 -9.46 -4.74 -5.72
N ILE A 129 -9.58 -4.67 -7.01
CA ILE A 129 -10.22 -3.56 -7.71
C ILE A 129 -11.77 -3.76 -7.75
#